data_c8bf2fc44da07c815ea91b2cedd66ef7
#
_entry.id   c8bf2fc44da07c815ea91b2cedd66ef7
#
_cell.length_a   1.000
_cell.length_b   1.000
_cell.length_c   1.000
_cell.angle_alpha   90.00
_cell.angle_beta   90.00
_cell.angle_gamma   90.00
#
_symmetry.space_group_name_H-M   'P 1'
#
loop_
_entity.id
_entity.type
_entity.pdbx_description
1 polymer ?
#
loop_
_entity_poly.entity_id
_entity_poly.type
_entity_poly.pdbx_seq_one_letter_code
_entity_poly.pdbx_strand_id
1 'polypeptide(L)'
;MDKKKVLIVDDQNGIRVLLMEVFSSEGYETFQASNGKLALEIVKNETPNLVLLDMKIPGMDGLEILKHIKAINKEIKVIMMTAYGELDMIKEATDHGALMHFTKPFDIDEMRMAVNLQLHGGESNSWYAIGS
;
A
#
# COMPACT_ATOMS: atom_id res chain seq x y z
N MET A 1 14.69 -15.85 -8.36
CA MET A 1 13.59 -15.66 -7.42
C MET A 1 12.77 -14.45 -7.77
N ASP A 2 11.50 -14.61 -7.69
CA ASP A 2 10.61 -13.52 -8.06
C ASP A 2 10.63 -12.42 -6.99
N LYS A 3 10.72 -11.19 -7.46
CA LYS A 3 10.62 -10.06 -6.55
C LYS A 3 9.18 -9.88 -6.12
N LYS A 4 9.00 -9.47 -4.88
CA LYS A 4 7.68 -9.03 -4.43
C LYS A 4 7.32 -7.72 -5.13
N LYS A 5 6.05 -7.55 -5.43
CA LYS A 5 5.55 -6.41 -6.18
C LYS A 5 4.75 -5.48 -5.27
N VAL A 6 5.06 -4.20 -5.35
CA VAL A 6 4.39 -3.16 -4.56
C VAL A 6 3.81 -2.12 -5.51
N LEU A 7 2.52 -1.85 -5.39
CA LEU A 7 1.84 -0.81 -6.16
C LEU A 7 1.58 0.38 -5.26
N ILE A 8 1.91 1.57 -5.73
CA ILE A 8 1.71 2.82 -5.01
C ILE A 8 0.65 3.63 -5.74
N VAL A 9 -0.45 3.92 -5.06
CA VAL A 9 -1.60 4.65 -5.64
C VAL A 9 -1.79 5.95 -4.87
N ASP A 10 -1.48 7.06 -5.53
CA ASP A 10 -1.57 8.38 -4.92
C ASP A 10 -1.61 9.42 -6.05
N ASP A 11 -2.45 10.44 -5.94
CA ASP A 11 -2.51 11.46 -6.98
C ASP A 11 -1.39 12.49 -6.86
N GLN A 12 -0.66 12.52 -5.75
CA GLN A 12 0.45 13.44 -5.55
C GLN A 12 1.74 12.84 -6.13
N ASN A 13 2.25 13.48 -7.16
CA ASN A 13 3.44 12.96 -7.85
C ASN A 13 4.64 12.84 -6.93
N GLY A 14 4.85 13.81 -6.04
CA GLY A 14 5.98 13.77 -5.11
C GLY A 14 5.95 12.56 -4.19
N ILE A 15 4.78 12.21 -3.69
CA ILE A 15 4.60 11.05 -2.83
C ILE A 15 4.89 9.76 -3.62
N ARG A 16 4.34 9.66 -4.84
CA ARG A 16 4.58 8.47 -5.66
C ARG A 16 6.07 8.28 -5.95
N VAL A 17 6.72 9.34 -6.39
CA VAL A 17 8.16 9.26 -6.74
C VAL A 17 8.99 8.86 -5.52
N LEU A 18 8.70 9.46 -4.37
CA LEU A 18 9.41 9.14 -3.14
C LEU A 18 9.25 7.67 -2.76
N LEU A 19 8.01 7.19 -2.75
CA LEU A 19 7.73 5.81 -2.34
C LEU A 19 8.26 4.80 -3.36
N MET A 20 8.19 5.13 -4.65
CA MET A 20 8.79 4.30 -5.69
C MET A 20 10.28 4.11 -5.43
N GLU A 21 10.97 5.18 -5.12
CA GLU A 21 12.40 5.12 -4.87
C GLU A 21 12.72 4.32 -3.62
N VAL A 22 11.97 4.56 -2.53
CA VAL A 22 12.17 3.85 -1.27
C VAL A 22 12.02 2.34 -1.47
N PHE A 23 10.93 1.91 -2.11
CA PHE A 23 10.67 0.48 -2.21
C PHE A 23 11.47 -0.20 -3.31
N SER A 24 11.83 0.52 -4.37
CA SER A 24 12.78 -0.02 -5.34
C SER A 24 14.13 -0.29 -4.69
N SER A 25 14.57 0.60 -3.81
CA SER A 25 15.83 0.42 -3.07
C SER A 25 15.78 -0.77 -2.12
N GLU A 26 14.58 -1.14 -1.66
CA GLU A 26 14.40 -2.31 -0.79
C GLU A 26 14.35 -3.61 -1.58
N GLY A 27 14.43 -3.55 -2.89
CA GLY A 27 14.44 -4.75 -3.72
C GLY A 27 13.10 -5.17 -4.27
N TYR A 28 12.05 -4.36 -4.08
CA TYR A 28 10.73 -4.68 -4.64
C TYR A 28 10.62 -4.22 -6.07
N GLU A 29 9.81 -4.93 -6.84
CA GLU A 29 9.37 -4.45 -8.14
C GLU A 29 8.21 -3.49 -7.88
N THR A 30 8.35 -2.22 -8.30
CA THR A 30 7.41 -1.18 -7.94
C THR A 30 6.61 -0.69 -9.14
N PHE A 31 5.34 -0.40 -8.87
CA PHE A 31 4.42 0.16 -9.85
C PHE A 31 3.75 1.37 -9.23
N GLN A 32 3.29 2.30 -10.07
CA GLN A 32 2.60 3.47 -9.58
C GLN A 32 1.36 3.76 -10.40
N ALA A 33 0.37 4.34 -9.75
CA ALA A 33 -0.86 4.78 -10.38
C ALA A 33 -1.31 6.08 -9.75
N SER A 34 -1.76 7.01 -10.58
CA SER A 34 -2.24 8.31 -10.12
C SER A 34 -3.76 8.37 -9.96
N ASN A 35 -4.46 7.31 -10.34
CA ASN A 35 -5.91 7.25 -10.24
C ASN A 35 -6.37 5.80 -10.10
N GLY A 36 -7.65 5.64 -9.78
CA GLY A 36 -8.20 4.32 -9.52
C GLY A 36 -8.26 3.41 -10.73
N LYS A 37 -8.59 3.95 -11.88
CA LYS A 37 -8.69 3.15 -13.10
C LYS A 37 -7.35 2.50 -13.43
N LEU A 38 -6.29 3.30 -13.41
CA LEU A 38 -4.94 2.80 -13.69
C LEU A 38 -4.51 1.80 -12.62
N ALA A 39 -4.83 2.09 -11.35
CA ALA A 39 -4.50 1.18 -10.27
C ALA A 39 -5.12 -0.19 -10.49
N LEU A 40 -6.39 -0.23 -10.85
CA LEU A 40 -7.08 -1.51 -11.05
C LEU A 40 -6.57 -2.26 -12.28
N GLU A 41 -6.15 -1.56 -13.32
CA GLU A 41 -5.50 -2.19 -14.46
C GLU A 41 -4.20 -2.88 -14.04
N ILE A 42 -3.39 -2.20 -13.23
CA ILE A 42 -2.14 -2.77 -12.74
C ILE A 42 -2.41 -3.96 -11.82
N VAL A 43 -3.42 -3.86 -10.96
CA VAL A 43 -3.80 -4.97 -10.08
C VAL A 43 -4.14 -6.21 -10.89
N LYS A 44 -4.91 -6.05 -11.96
CA LYS A 44 -5.30 -7.18 -12.81
C LYS A 44 -4.13 -7.78 -13.57
N ASN A 45 -3.25 -6.92 -14.09
CA ASN A 45 -2.18 -7.37 -14.97
C ASN A 45 -0.96 -7.86 -14.22
N GLU A 46 -0.63 -7.25 -13.09
CA GLU A 46 0.61 -7.53 -12.37
C GLU A 46 0.42 -8.30 -11.08
N THR A 47 -0.78 -8.33 -10.56
CA THR A 47 -1.11 -8.98 -9.28
C THR A 47 -0.10 -8.63 -8.19
N PRO A 48 -0.03 -7.35 -7.76
CA PRO A 48 0.94 -6.96 -6.75
C PRO A 48 0.69 -7.67 -5.43
N ASN A 49 1.74 -7.84 -4.66
CA ASN A 49 1.64 -8.47 -3.35
C ASN A 49 1.06 -7.51 -2.32
N LEU A 50 1.34 -6.21 -2.49
CA LEU A 50 0.89 -5.20 -1.56
C LEU A 50 0.62 -3.90 -2.32
N VAL A 51 -0.42 -3.19 -1.89
CA VAL A 51 -0.80 -1.89 -2.45
C VAL A 51 -0.77 -0.84 -1.35
N LEU A 52 -0.06 0.25 -1.59
CA LEU A 52 -0.14 1.45 -0.76
C LEU A 52 -1.15 2.36 -1.43
N LEU A 53 -2.26 2.63 -0.76
CA LEU A 53 -3.44 3.24 -1.39
C LEU A 53 -3.86 4.50 -0.66
N ASP A 54 -3.81 5.63 -1.36
CA ASP A 54 -4.30 6.89 -0.83
C ASP A 54 -5.81 6.85 -0.68
N MET A 55 -6.32 7.32 0.45
CA MET A 55 -7.73 7.32 0.74
C MET A 55 -8.52 8.27 -0.18
N LYS A 56 -7.94 9.40 -0.54
CA LYS A 56 -8.61 10.41 -1.37
C LYS A 56 -7.91 10.60 -2.69
N ILE A 57 -8.54 10.08 -3.74
CA ILE A 57 -8.04 10.21 -5.10
C ILE A 57 -9.20 10.71 -5.97
N PRO A 58 -8.97 11.71 -6.83
CA PRO A 58 -10.04 12.21 -7.69
C PRO A 58 -10.65 11.11 -8.55
N GLY A 59 -11.95 11.14 -8.68
CA GLY A 59 -12.71 10.24 -9.55
C GLY A 59 -13.20 8.98 -8.87
N MET A 60 -12.34 8.28 -8.16
CA MET A 60 -12.70 7.06 -7.45
C MET A 60 -11.95 7.07 -6.13
N ASP A 61 -12.65 7.12 -5.00
CA ASP A 61 -11.98 7.24 -3.71
C ASP A 61 -11.27 5.93 -3.32
N GLY A 62 -10.37 6.04 -2.34
CA GLY A 62 -9.55 4.91 -1.93
C GLY A 62 -10.36 3.74 -1.40
N LEU A 63 -11.45 4.01 -0.71
CA LEU A 63 -12.29 2.94 -0.18
C LEU A 63 -12.91 2.12 -1.32
N GLU A 64 -13.37 2.78 -2.35
CA GLU A 64 -13.95 2.11 -3.51
C GLU A 64 -12.88 1.29 -4.24
N ILE A 65 -11.68 1.85 -4.39
CA ILE A 65 -10.56 1.13 -4.99
C ILE A 65 -10.24 -0.12 -4.16
N LEU A 66 -10.20 0.01 -2.84
CA LEU A 66 -9.94 -1.11 -1.95
C LEU A 66 -10.94 -2.24 -2.17
N LYS A 67 -12.22 -1.90 -2.25
CA LYS A 67 -13.26 -2.90 -2.49
C LYS A 67 -13.04 -3.64 -3.81
N HIS A 68 -12.69 -2.91 -4.86
CA HIS A 68 -12.40 -3.52 -6.15
C HIS A 68 -11.16 -4.40 -6.11
N ILE A 69 -10.11 -3.97 -5.42
CA ILE A 69 -8.89 -4.78 -5.29
C ILE A 69 -9.22 -6.11 -4.62
N LYS A 70 -9.96 -6.06 -3.52
CA LYS A 70 -10.31 -7.27 -2.78
C LYS A 70 -11.26 -8.18 -3.57
N ALA A 71 -12.09 -7.61 -4.42
CA ALA A 71 -12.94 -8.40 -5.30
C ALA A 71 -12.11 -9.12 -6.37
N ILE A 72 -11.04 -8.48 -6.85
CA ILE A 72 -10.16 -9.10 -7.85
C ILE A 72 -9.31 -10.21 -7.20
N ASN A 73 -8.71 -9.91 -6.05
CA ASN A 73 -7.87 -10.89 -5.35
C ASN A 73 -7.76 -10.50 -3.88
N LYS A 74 -8.44 -11.23 -3.02
CA LYS A 74 -8.47 -10.93 -1.59
C LYS A 74 -7.12 -11.15 -0.90
N GLU A 75 -6.19 -11.83 -1.56
CA GLU A 75 -4.87 -12.08 -0.99
C GLU A 75 -3.94 -10.87 -1.08
N ILE A 76 -4.27 -9.89 -1.91
CA ILE A 76 -3.47 -8.69 -2.03
C ILE A 76 -3.59 -7.88 -0.74
N LYS A 77 -2.45 -7.57 -0.15
CA LYS A 77 -2.42 -6.77 1.09
C LYS A 77 -2.55 -5.30 0.75
N VAL A 78 -3.36 -4.58 1.50
CA VAL A 78 -3.59 -3.16 1.27
C VAL A 78 -3.30 -2.37 2.53
N ILE A 79 -2.46 -1.36 2.41
CA ILE A 79 -2.17 -0.39 3.45
C ILE A 79 -2.69 0.96 2.97
N MET A 80 -3.53 1.59 3.80
CA MET A 80 -4.13 2.87 3.43
C MET A 80 -3.23 4.02 3.83
N MET A 81 -3.23 5.08 3.02
CA MET A 81 -2.59 6.34 3.37
C MET A 81 -3.71 7.37 3.51
N THR A 82 -3.77 8.03 4.67
CA THR A 82 -4.91 8.88 5.00
C THR A 82 -4.46 10.29 5.37
N ALA A 83 -5.37 11.25 5.20
CA ALA A 83 -5.17 12.59 5.71
C ALA A 83 -5.71 12.65 7.14
N TYR A 84 -5.28 13.65 7.87
CA TYR A 84 -5.77 13.90 9.22
C TYR A 84 -7.30 14.11 9.19
N GLY A 85 -8.00 13.46 10.08
CA GLY A 85 -9.44 13.64 10.21
C GLY A 85 -10.32 12.63 9.48
N GLU A 86 -9.74 11.57 8.92
CA GLU A 86 -10.49 10.57 8.16
C GLU A 86 -10.76 9.29 8.96
N LEU A 87 -11.04 9.43 10.26
CA LEU A 87 -11.19 8.26 11.15
C LEU A 87 -12.31 7.31 10.74
N ASP A 88 -13.46 7.86 10.31
CA ASP A 88 -14.60 7.02 9.90
C ASP A 88 -14.26 6.17 8.69
N MET A 89 -13.52 6.74 7.76
CA MET A 89 -13.11 6.03 6.56
C MET A 89 -12.09 4.93 6.88
N ILE A 90 -11.23 5.17 7.87
CA ILE A 90 -10.25 4.17 8.32
C ILE A 90 -10.95 2.93 8.84
N LYS A 91 -11.98 3.11 9.67
CA LYS A 91 -12.73 1.98 10.19
C LYS A 91 -13.37 1.18 9.07
N GLU A 92 -14.00 1.87 8.15
CA GLU A 92 -14.64 1.21 7.02
C GLU A 92 -13.63 0.46 6.15
N ALA A 93 -12.46 1.07 5.92
CA ALA A 93 -11.39 0.41 5.17
C ALA A 93 -10.92 -0.87 5.87
N THR A 94 -10.76 -0.82 7.18
CA THR A 94 -10.38 -1.99 7.97
C THR A 94 -11.42 -3.09 7.83
N ASP A 95 -12.70 -2.73 7.87
CA ASP A 95 -13.80 -3.69 7.71
C ASP A 95 -13.77 -4.34 6.32
N HIS A 96 -13.24 -3.66 5.32
CA HIS A 96 -13.13 -4.19 3.97
C HIS A 96 -11.75 -4.81 3.68
N GLY A 97 -10.94 -5.02 4.70
CA GLY A 97 -9.73 -5.81 4.56
C GLY A 97 -8.42 -5.06 4.50
N ALA A 98 -8.42 -3.73 4.72
CA ALA A 98 -7.16 -3.00 4.82
C ALA A 98 -6.42 -3.45 6.08
N LEU A 99 -5.12 -3.68 5.96
CA LEU A 99 -4.31 -4.18 7.07
C LEU A 99 -4.02 -3.11 8.11
N MET A 100 -3.72 -1.91 7.64
CA MET A 100 -3.34 -0.80 8.51
C MET A 100 -3.44 0.50 7.74
N HIS A 101 -3.19 1.60 8.42
CA HIS A 101 -3.16 2.91 7.76
C HIS A 101 -2.00 3.74 8.29
N PHE A 102 -1.55 4.67 7.47
CA PHE A 102 -0.57 5.69 7.85
C PHE A 102 -1.17 7.06 7.56
N THR A 103 -1.14 7.94 8.54
CA THR A 103 -1.65 9.30 8.39
C THR A 103 -0.55 10.20 7.83
N LYS A 104 -0.87 10.97 6.80
CA LYS A 104 0.07 11.93 6.21
C LYS A 104 0.21 13.16 7.10
N PRO A 105 1.40 13.70 7.29
CA PRO A 105 2.68 13.16 6.82
C PRO A 105 3.10 11.97 7.67
N PHE A 106 3.58 10.93 7.04
CA PHE A 106 3.99 9.72 7.75
C PHE A 106 5.51 9.59 7.77
N ASP A 107 6.00 8.77 8.67
CA ASP A 107 7.42 8.46 8.76
C ASP A 107 7.77 7.39 7.72
N ILE A 108 8.69 7.72 6.83
CA ILE A 108 9.08 6.81 5.75
C ILE A 108 9.67 5.51 6.30
N ASP A 109 10.47 5.60 7.35
CA ASP A 109 11.09 4.41 7.93
C ASP A 109 10.04 3.49 8.56
N GLU A 110 9.05 4.05 9.23
CA GLU A 110 7.96 3.25 9.78
C GLU A 110 7.18 2.54 8.69
N MET A 111 6.89 3.24 7.60
CA MET A 111 6.17 2.63 6.48
C MET A 111 7.00 1.56 5.81
N ARG A 112 8.29 1.83 5.59
CA ARG A 112 9.20 0.85 5.00
C ARG A 112 9.25 -0.42 5.84
N MET A 113 9.37 -0.29 7.16
CA MET A 113 9.40 -1.42 8.06
C MET A 113 8.09 -2.18 8.05
N ALA A 114 6.97 -1.47 8.01
CA ALA A 114 5.66 -2.12 7.96
C ALA A 114 5.48 -2.95 6.70
N VAL A 115 5.88 -2.41 5.55
CA VAL A 115 5.79 -3.15 4.29
C VAL A 115 6.69 -4.37 4.31
N ASN A 116 7.93 -4.21 4.79
CA ASN A 116 8.85 -5.33 4.88
C ASN A 116 8.32 -6.43 5.79
N LEU A 117 7.73 -6.05 6.91
CA LEU A 117 7.15 -7.01 7.83
C LEU A 117 5.99 -7.78 7.19
N GLN A 118 5.13 -7.08 6.47
CA GLN A 118 3.99 -7.73 5.83
C GLN A 118 4.41 -8.69 4.71
N LEU A 119 5.46 -8.36 3.98
CA LEU A 119 5.89 -9.18 2.85
C LEU A 119 6.93 -10.24 3.23
N HIS A 120 7.62 -10.08 4.36
CA HIS A 120 8.65 -11.01 4.82
C HIS A 120 8.46 -11.39 6.27
N GLY A 121 7.22 -11.36 6.76
CA GLY A 121 6.93 -11.52 8.19
C GLY A 121 7.53 -12.75 8.83
N GLY A 122 7.44 -13.90 8.16
CA GLY A 122 7.98 -15.13 8.69
C GLY A 122 9.50 -15.11 8.83
N GLU A 123 10.18 -14.50 7.88
CA GLU A 123 11.63 -14.41 7.86
C GLU A 123 12.14 -13.33 8.81
N SER A 124 11.35 -12.28 8.97
CA SER A 124 11.77 -11.09 9.71
C SER A 124 11.55 -11.18 11.21
N ASN A 125 10.74 -12.12 11.67
CA ASN A 125 10.33 -12.15 13.06
C ASN A 125 11.49 -12.22 14.03
N SER A 126 12.43 -13.11 13.83
CA SER A 126 13.57 -13.24 14.73
C SER A 126 14.46 -12.01 14.64
N TRP A 127 14.59 -11.45 13.45
CA TRP A 127 15.35 -10.25 13.24
C TRP A 127 14.74 -9.06 13.99
N TYR A 128 13.42 -8.93 13.92
CA TYR A 128 12.71 -7.88 14.65
C TYR A 128 12.84 -8.04 16.15
N ALA A 129 12.76 -9.25 16.62
CA ALA A 129 12.92 -9.51 18.05
C ALA A 129 14.30 -9.05 18.54
N ILE A 130 15.31 -9.24 17.72
CA ILE A 130 16.67 -8.82 18.05
C ILE A 130 16.80 -7.30 17.94
N GLY A 131 16.21 -6.73 16.91
CA GLY A 131 16.33 -5.31 16.64
C GLY A 131 15.48 -4.41 17.55
N SER A 132 14.58 -4.97 18.29
CA SER A 132 13.66 -4.18 19.13
C SER A 132 14.27 -3.71 20.44
#